data_e115ef3644061094009926b46ed241d7
#
_entry.id   e115ef3644061094009926b46ed241d7
#
_cell.length_a   1.000
_cell.length_b   1.000
_cell.length_c   1.000
_cell.angle_alpha   90.00
_cell.angle_beta   90.00
_cell.angle_gamma   90.00
#
_symmetry.space_group_name_H-M   'P 1'
#
loop_
_entity.id
_entity.type
_entity.pdbx_description
1 polymer ?
#
loop_
_entity_poly.entity_id
_entity_poly.type
_entity_poly.pdbx_seq_one_letter_code
_entity_poly.pdbx_strand_id
1 'polypeptide(L)'
;MLFRSYLSAAEAAFQAGDKNKAANLLNDIISNRTTDESKQVTSGNITLDRIYIERRKELVGEGQRYFDVMRRGETVTRYTDVNDRGWHDVLSEEARTFNRDSKKALPLIPVGEINANPNIEQNPGY
;
A
#
# COMPACT_ATOMS: atom_id res chain seq x y z
N MET A 1 -7.25 15.13 -2.40
CA MET A 1 -5.83 15.38 -2.03
C MET A 1 -5.58 15.59 -0.53
N LEU A 2 -6.50 16.20 0.19
CA LEU A 2 -6.33 16.51 1.63
C LEU A 2 -6.11 15.25 2.49
N PHE A 3 -6.91 14.22 2.30
CA PHE A 3 -6.86 12.98 3.10
C PHE A 3 -5.55 12.21 2.99
N ARG A 4 -4.88 12.25 1.83
CA ARG A 4 -3.54 11.64 1.67
C ARG A 4 -2.51 12.28 2.60
N SER A 5 -2.55 13.59 2.75
CA SER A 5 -1.65 14.33 3.66
C SER A 5 -1.92 13.99 5.13
N TYR A 6 -3.20 13.87 5.51
CA TYR A 6 -3.60 13.44 6.85
C TYR A 6 -3.13 12.02 7.18
N LEU A 7 -3.27 11.07 6.24
CA LEU A 7 -2.79 9.70 6.42
C LEU A 7 -1.27 9.63 6.55
N SER A 8 -0.54 10.40 5.76
CA SER A 8 0.92 10.47 5.86
C SER A 8 1.36 11.14 7.17
N ALA A 9 0.65 12.17 7.62
CA ALA A 9 0.91 12.82 8.89
C ALA A 9 0.55 11.91 10.09
N ALA A 10 -0.53 11.12 10.00
CA ALA A 10 -0.89 10.15 11.02
C ALA A 10 0.18 9.05 11.16
N GLU A 11 0.67 8.53 10.04
CA GLU A 11 1.77 7.56 10.02
C GLU A 11 3.04 8.16 10.64
N ALA A 12 3.42 9.36 10.23
CA ALA A 12 4.61 10.04 10.77
C ALA A 12 4.50 10.31 12.27
N ALA A 13 3.34 10.79 12.73
CA ALA A 13 3.09 11.02 14.16
C ALA A 13 3.18 9.72 14.97
N PHE A 14 2.61 8.62 14.45
CA PHE A 14 2.69 7.31 15.09
C PHE A 14 4.14 6.82 15.21
N GLN A 15 4.90 6.92 14.12
CA GLN A 15 6.32 6.55 14.09
C GLN A 15 7.18 7.39 15.03
N ALA A 16 6.83 8.66 15.22
CA ALA A 16 7.47 9.55 16.18
C ALA A 16 7.05 9.31 17.65
N GLY A 17 6.12 8.35 17.90
CA GLY A 17 5.61 8.03 19.23
C GLY A 17 4.42 8.89 19.69
N ASP A 18 4.01 9.89 18.92
CA ASP A 18 2.85 10.74 19.22
C ASP A 18 1.53 10.08 18.77
N LYS A 19 1.12 9.06 19.55
CA LYS A 19 -0.11 8.31 19.28
C LYS A 19 -1.39 9.16 19.40
N ASN A 20 -1.37 10.21 20.23
CA ASN A 20 -2.53 11.12 20.35
C ASN A 20 -2.74 11.88 19.04
N LYS A 21 -1.70 12.49 18.53
CA LYS A 21 -1.75 13.21 17.25
C LYS A 21 -2.10 12.27 16.09
N ALA A 22 -1.53 11.07 16.07
CA ALA A 22 -1.84 10.06 15.06
C ALA A 22 -3.33 9.68 15.08
N ALA A 23 -3.91 9.45 16.27
CA ALA A 23 -5.33 9.13 16.43
C ALA A 23 -6.24 10.27 15.97
N ASN A 24 -5.93 11.50 16.35
CA ASN A 24 -6.71 12.67 15.96
C ASN A 24 -6.72 12.84 14.42
N LEU A 25 -5.55 12.78 13.78
CA LEU A 25 -5.43 12.88 12.31
C LEU A 25 -6.19 11.76 11.59
N LEU A 26 -6.19 10.54 12.13
CA LEU A 26 -6.93 9.43 11.55
C LEU A 26 -8.43 9.59 11.75
N ASN A 27 -8.87 10.05 12.92
CA ASN A 27 -10.28 10.30 13.22
C ASN A 27 -10.87 11.45 12.39
N ASP A 28 -10.08 12.45 12.02
CA ASP A 28 -10.50 13.49 11.08
C ASP A 28 -10.96 12.88 9.74
N ILE A 29 -10.31 11.81 9.30
CA ILE A 29 -10.72 11.09 8.08
C ILE A 29 -11.95 10.24 8.36
N ILE A 30 -11.92 9.43 9.43
CA ILE A 30 -12.99 8.48 9.78
C ILE A 30 -14.33 9.21 9.95
N SER A 31 -14.34 10.33 10.70
CA SER A 31 -15.56 11.12 10.94
C SER A 31 -16.15 11.75 9.68
N ASN A 32 -15.32 11.98 8.65
CA ASN A 32 -15.80 12.43 7.33
C ASN A 32 -16.34 11.29 6.46
N ARG A 33 -16.14 10.02 6.85
CA ARG A 33 -16.57 8.84 6.09
C ARG A 33 -17.72 8.07 6.74
N THR A 34 -17.87 8.19 8.04
CA THR A 34 -18.95 7.51 8.77
C THR A 34 -19.36 8.31 10.01
N THR A 35 -20.64 8.22 10.36
CA THR A 35 -21.18 8.74 11.61
C THR A 35 -21.08 7.73 12.77
N ASP A 36 -20.58 6.52 12.48
CA ASP A 36 -20.39 5.47 13.49
C ASP A 36 -19.14 5.75 14.32
N GLU A 37 -19.33 6.34 15.48
CA GLU A 37 -18.25 6.68 16.41
C GLU A 37 -17.45 5.45 16.89
N SER A 38 -18.03 4.25 16.84
CA SER A 38 -17.31 3.02 17.20
C SER A 38 -16.13 2.71 16.27
N LYS A 39 -16.06 3.34 15.09
CA LYS A 39 -14.95 3.21 14.15
C LYS A 39 -13.77 4.11 14.45
N GLN A 40 -13.93 5.10 15.32
CA GLN A 40 -12.85 5.99 15.74
C GLN A 40 -11.82 5.23 16.59
N VAL A 41 -10.61 5.78 16.61
CA VAL A 41 -9.48 5.23 17.35
C VAL A 41 -9.03 6.19 18.46
N THR A 42 -8.37 5.63 19.46
CA THR A 42 -7.74 6.36 20.56
C THR A 42 -6.23 6.14 20.54
N SER A 43 -5.47 6.92 21.29
CA SER A 43 -4.03 6.67 21.48
C SER A 43 -3.71 5.30 22.09
N GLY A 44 -4.67 4.68 22.77
CA GLY A 44 -4.52 3.35 23.37
C GLY A 44 -4.71 2.19 22.38
N ASN A 45 -5.49 2.39 21.32
CA ASN A 45 -5.85 1.32 20.38
C ASN A 45 -5.40 1.57 18.93
N ILE A 46 -4.83 2.73 18.61
CA ILE A 46 -4.28 3.00 17.29
C ILE A 46 -3.06 2.12 17.02
N THR A 47 -2.99 1.57 15.82
CA THR A 47 -1.85 0.79 15.32
C THR A 47 -1.45 1.26 13.92
N LEU A 48 -0.22 0.96 13.50
CA LEU A 48 0.21 1.20 12.12
C LEU A 48 -0.69 0.48 11.13
N ASP A 49 -1.06 -0.77 11.40
CA ASP A 49 -1.94 -1.54 10.53
C ASP A 49 -3.31 -0.87 10.36
N ARG A 50 -3.84 -0.27 11.44
CA ARG A 50 -5.09 0.48 11.35
C ARG A 50 -4.95 1.70 10.42
N ILE A 51 -3.86 2.45 10.53
CA ILE A 51 -3.57 3.59 9.64
C ILE A 51 -3.46 3.10 8.19
N TYR A 52 -2.78 1.99 7.95
CA TYR A 52 -2.61 1.43 6.62
C TYR A 52 -3.90 0.87 6.01
N ILE A 53 -4.78 0.30 6.82
CA ILE A 53 -6.11 -0.13 6.38
C ILE A 53 -6.92 1.08 5.89
N GLU A 54 -6.95 2.17 6.66
CA GLU A 54 -7.65 3.39 6.24
C GLU A 54 -7.01 4.01 4.99
N ARG A 55 -5.67 4.00 4.90
CA ARG A 55 -4.96 4.45 3.72
C ARG A 55 -5.34 3.64 2.46
N ARG A 56 -5.46 2.33 2.58
CA ARG A 56 -5.90 1.47 1.46
C ARG A 56 -7.33 1.76 1.01
N LYS A 57 -8.23 2.03 1.96
CA LYS A 57 -9.62 2.38 1.65
C LYS A 57 -9.71 3.74 0.96
N GLU A 58 -9.01 4.73 1.50
CA GLU A 58 -9.09 6.11 1.04
C GLU A 58 -8.44 6.32 -0.33
N LEU A 59 -7.35 5.59 -0.63
CA LEU A 59 -6.57 5.74 -1.86
C LEU A 59 -6.85 4.62 -2.88
N VAL A 60 -8.00 3.96 -2.77
CA VAL A 60 -8.41 2.94 -3.74
C VAL A 60 -8.53 3.57 -5.13
N GLY A 61 -7.90 2.92 -6.14
CA GLY A 61 -7.89 3.44 -7.52
C GLY A 61 -6.87 4.54 -7.83
N GLU A 62 -6.15 5.06 -6.81
CA GLU A 62 -5.13 6.12 -7.02
C GLU A 62 -3.72 5.59 -7.38
N GLY A 63 -3.56 4.29 -7.57
CA GLY A 63 -2.26 3.67 -7.91
C GLY A 63 -1.23 3.68 -6.78
N GLN A 64 -1.59 4.10 -5.58
CA GLN A 64 -0.66 4.26 -4.45
C GLN A 64 -0.23 2.94 -3.82
N ARG A 65 -1.02 1.87 -3.97
CA ARG A 65 -0.79 0.59 -3.30
C ARG A 65 0.57 -0.03 -3.61
N TYR A 66 1.01 0.05 -4.87
CA TYR A 66 2.33 -0.44 -5.28
C TYR A 66 3.45 0.26 -4.49
N PHE A 67 3.44 1.59 -4.43
CA PHE A 67 4.45 2.36 -3.72
C PHE A 67 4.44 2.10 -2.21
N ASP A 68 3.26 1.92 -1.62
CA ASP A 68 3.13 1.59 -0.19
C ASP A 68 3.72 0.20 0.11
N VAL A 69 3.46 -0.81 -0.73
CA VAL A 69 4.05 -2.15 -0.61
C VAL A 69 5.57 -2.09 -0.69
N MET A 70 6.11 -1.39 -1.68
CA MET A 70 7.55 -1.25 -1.88
C MET A 70 8.21 -0.52 -0.71
N ARG A 71 7.66 0.61 -0.30
CA ARG A 71 8.19 1.45 0.79
C ARG A 71 8.20 0.72 2.13
N ARG A 72 7.15 -0.03 2.42
CA ARG A 72 6.95 -0.73 3.69
C ARG A 72 7.59 -2.12 3.75
N GLY A 73 8.08 -2.62 2.62
CA GLY A 73 8.60 -3.98 2.50
C GLY A 73 7.53 -5.05 2.75
N GLU A 74 6.28 -4.76 2.38
CA GLU A 74 5.19 -5.72 2.51
C GLU A 74 5.31 -6.85 1.50
N THR A 75 4.77 -8.01 1.88
CA THR A 75 4.48 -9.10 0.96
C THR A 75 2.98 -9.14 0.67
N VAL A 76 2.63 -9.07 -0.59
CA VAL A 76 1.25 -9.23 -1.06
C VAL A 76 1.10 -10.62 -1.63
N THR A 77 0.14 -11.38 -1.11
CA THR A 77 -0.20 -12.71 -1.63
C THR A 77 -1.62 -12.67 -2.17
N ARG A 78 -1.81 -13.12 -3.41
CA ARG A 78 -3.14 -13.22 -4.03
C ARG A 78 -3.86 -14.46 -3.53
N TYR A 79 -5.12 -14.32 -3.26
CA TYR A 79 -5.98 -15.44 -2.89
C TYR A 79 -6.09 -16.45 -4.03
N THR A 80 -6.16 -17.72 -3.67
CA THR A 80 -6.32 -18.85 -4.62
C THR A 80 -7.64 -19.56 -4.47
N ASP A 81 -8.30 -19.40 -3.32
CA ASP A 81 -9.63 -19.97 -3.09
C ASP A 81 -10.63 -19.36 -4.07
N VAL A 82 -11.49 -20.20 -4.62
CA VAL A 82 -12.49 -19.81 -5.63
C VAL A 82 -13.44 -18.72 -5.14
N ASN A 83 -13.68 -18.66 -3.83
CA ASN A 83 -14.58 -17.67 -3.23
C ASN A 83 -13.91 -16.30 -3.02
N ASP A 84 -12.58 -16.29 -2.87
CA ASP A 84 -11.82 -15.09 -2.48
C ASP A 84 -10.93 -14.54 -3.59
N ARG A 85 -10.60 -15.35 -4.62
CA ARG A 85 -9.67 -14.94 -5.68
C ARG A 85 -10.22 -13.92 -6.69
N GLY A 86 -11.52 -13.68 -6.68
CA GLY A 86 -12.17 -12.80 -7.65
C GLY A 86 -12.16 -13.39 -9.07
N TRP A 87 -11.82 -12.56 -10.07
CA TRP A 87 -11.91 -12.91 -11.50
C TRP A 87 -10.62 -13.46 -12.11
N HIS A 88 -9.53 -13.56 -11.34
CA HIS A 88 -8.29 -14.07 -11.91
C HIS A 88 -8.20 -15.60 -11.86
N ASP A 89 -7.46 -16.18 -12.81
CA ASP A 89 -7.16 -17.61 -12.81
C ASP A 89 -6.25 -18.00 -11.64
N VAL A 90 -6.16 -19.32 -11.40
CA VAL A 90 -5.20 -19.85 -10.43
C VAL A 90 -3.78 -19.56 -10.91
N LEU A 91 -3.03 -18.83 -10.09
CA LEU A 91 -1.65 -18.48 -10.37
C LEU A 91 -0.69 -19.50 -9.76
N SER A 92 0.46 -19.70 -10.39
CA SER A 92 1.58 -20.41 -9.77
C SER A 92 1.99 -19.73 -8.46
N GLU A 93 2.64 -20.46 -7.57
CA GLU A 93 3.06 -19.92 -6.27
C GLU A 93 3.97 -18.67 -6.42
N GLU A 94 4.88 -18.70 -7.39
CA GLU A 94 5.76 -17.58 -7.71
C GLU A 94 4.97 -16.34 -8.21
N ALA A 95 4.00 -16.53 -9.07
CA ALA A 95 3.19 -15.43 -9.61
C ALA A 95 2.15 -14.88 -8.61
N ARG A 96 1.86 -15.63 -7.55
CA ARG A 96 0.88 -15.29 -6.53
C ARG A 96 1.40 -14.29 -5.50
N THR A 97 2.70 -14.31 -5.23
CA THR A 97 3.34 -13.52 -4.20
C THR A 97 4.18 -12.40 -4.81
N PHE A 98 4.04 -11.19 -4.27
CA PHE A 98 4.77 -10.00 -4.69
C PHE A 98 5.27 -9.22 -3.49
N ASN A 99 6.55 -8.84 -3.53
CA ASN A 99 7.20 -7.92 -2.60
C ASN A 99 8.32 -7.15 -3.33
N ARG A 100 9.03 -6.27 -2.63
CA ARG A 100 10.10 -5.46 -3.23
C ARG A 100 11.29 -6.27 -3.75
N ASP A 101 11.47 -7.50 -3.27
CA ASP A 101 12.56 -8.40 -3.69
C ASP A 101 12.16 -9.33 -4.85
N SER A 102 10.90 -9.23 -5.28
CA SER A 102 10.40 -9.97 -6.45
C SER A 102 11.11 -9.52 -7.72
N LYS A 103 11.45 -10.44 -8.61
CA LYS A 103 12.17 -10.16 -9.87
C LYS A 103 11.53 -9.05 -10.70
N LYS A 104 10.20 -8.96 -10.69
CA LYS A 104 9.41 -7.93 -11.40
C LYS A 104 8.96 -6.77 -10.51
N ALA A 105 9.68 -6.51 -9.42
CA ALA A 105 9.38 -5.38 -8.54
C ALA A 105 9.68 -4.04 -9.22
N LEU A 106 10.67 -4.00 -10.09
CA LEU A 106 10.92 -2.83 -10.93
C LEU A 106 10.19 -2.97 -12.27
N PRO A 107 9.64 -1.88 -12.83
CA PRO A 107 9.06 -1.89 -14.17
C PRO A 107 10.08 -2.26 -15.25
N LEU A 108 9.59 -2.85 -16.33
CA LEU A 108 10.36 -3.07 -17.56
C LEU A 108 10.90 -1.75 -18.12
N ILE A 109 12.18 -1.73 -18.48
CA ILE A 109 12.74 -0.62 -19.27
C ILE A 109 12.26 -0.81 -20.72
N PRO A 110 11.66 0.22 -21.33
CA PRO A 110 11.16 0.13 -22.70
C PRO A 110 12.26 -0.29 -23.69
N VAL A 111 11.94 -1.21 -24.59
CA VAL A 111 12.89 -1.72 -25.59
C VAL A 111 13.53 -0.60 -26.43
N GLY A 112 12.77 0.49 -26.68
CA GLY A 112 13.30 1.66 -27.38
C GLY A 112 14.46 2.33 -26.65
N GLU A 113 14.42 2.38 -25.31
CA GLU A 113 15.50 2.95 -24.49
C GLU A 113 16.75 2.05 -24.52
N ILE A 114 16.55 0.74 -24.42
CA ILE A 114 17.66 -0.23 -24.50
C ILE A 114 18.33 -0.18 -25.88
N ASN A 115 17.55 -0.08 -26.95
CA ASN A 115 18.08 0.01 -28.31
C ASN A 115 18.81 1.34 -28.58
N ALA A 116 18.40 2.42 -27.89
CA ALA A 116 19.03 3.73 -28.04
C ALA A 116 20.32 3.87 -27.22
N ASN A 117 20.47 3.09 -26.15
CA ASN A 117 21.65 3.18 -25.28
C ASN A 117 22.16 1.77 -24.89
N PRO A 118 23.24 1.30 -25.59
CA PRO A 118 23.80 -0.04 -25.35
C PRO A 118 24.44 -0.26 -23.98
N ASN A 119 24.53 0.80 -23.16
CA ASN A 119 25.03 0.70 -21.76
C ASN A 119 23.91 0.46 -20.74
N ILE A 120 22.66 0.39 -21.18
CA ILE A 120 21.52 0.08 -20.30
C ILE A 120 21.26 -1.43 -20.32
N GLU A 121 21.29 -2.03 -19.16
CA GLU A 121 20.84 -3.41 -18.94
C GLU A 121 19.39 -3.43 -18.46
N GLN A 122 18.66 -4.45 -18.88
CA GLN A 122 17.27 -4.65 -18.45
C GLN A 122 17.18 -4.96 -16.95
N ASN A 123 16.11 -4.52 -16.32
CA ASN A 123 15.81 -4.88 -14.94
C ASN A 123 15.65 -6.41 -14.77
N PRO A 124 16.04 -6.97 -13.60
CA PRO A 124 15.94 -8.41 -13.37
C PRO A 124 14.51 -8.94 -13.56
N GLY A 125 14.39 -10.08 -14.23
CA GLY A 125 13.09 -10.77 -14.42
C GLY A 125 12.41 -10.56 -15.76
N TYR A 126 13.07 -9.87 -16.70
CA TYR A 126 12.58 -9.62 -18.06
C TYR A 126 13.52 -10.18 -19.12
#